data_8c507291a1fbc5f684dd88dc15d4b76b
#
_entry.id   8c507291a1fbc5f684dd88dc15d4b76b
#
_cell.length_a   1.000
_cell.length_b   1.000
_cell.length_c   1.000
_cell.angle_alpha   90.00
_cell.angle_beta   90.00
_cell.angle_gamma   90.00
#
_symmetry.space_group_name_H-M   'P 1'
#
loop_
_entity.id
_entity.type
_entity.pdbx_description
1 polymer ?
#
loop_
_entity_poly.entity_id
_entity_poly.type
_entity_poly.pdbx_seq_one_letter_code
_entity_poly.pdbx_strand_id
1 'polypeptide(L)'
;MTHVVLVLVCLLAAVSGAAAQQRPLLTEDPETIGGGRLLIEAGVDLEQDVFFPLSGLRGNRLVAPTMGVSIGLSSIAELQVDGAFYQKLAITERRPAPLSGVLEITGDETTDVEDFVIATKLRFFPEGARRPAFGLQLATKLPNASNEPGLGTDMTDFFASLLFAKTIGAMRMVFNGAEAEAKRAPWRSVDRTIGRSPCPA
;
A
#
# COMPACT_ATOMS: atom_id res chain seq x y z
N MET A 1 -37.16 -21.95 -0.38
CA MET A 1 -36.52 -20.96 -1.26
C MET A 1 -36.54 -19.55 -0.66
N THR A 2 -37.62 -19.09 -0.06
CA THR A 2 -37.76 -17.73 0.51
C THR A 2 -36.74 -17.42 1.62
N HIS A 3 -36.42 -18.37 2.50
CA HIS A 3 -35.44 -18.14 3.58
C HIS A 3 -33.99 -18.04 3.09
N VAL A 4 -33.63 -18.75 2.01
CA VAL A 4 -32.27 -18.67 1.43
C VAL A 4 -32.06 -17.31 0.75
N VAL A 5 -33.09 -16.79 0.08
CA VAL A 5 -33.04 -15.45 -0.53
C VAL A 5 -32.96 -14.37 0.55
N LEU A 6 -33.69 -14.52 1.64
CA LEU A 6 -33.65 -13.56 2.75
C LEU A 6 -32.26 -13.52 3.44
N VAL A 7 -31.64 -14.68 3.66
CA VAL A 7 -30.27 -14.77 4.21
C VAL A 7 -29.25 -14.16 3.25
N LEU A 8 -29.39 -14.37 1.95
CA LEU A 8 -28.50 -13.78 0.94
C LEU A 8 -28.64 -12.25 0.89
N VAL A 9 -29.87 -11.74 1.00
CA VAL A 9 -30.14 -10.29 1.04
C VAL A 9 -29.60 -9.68 2.34
N CYS A 10 -29.74 -10.35 3.48
CA CYS A 10 -29.17 -9.89 4.76
C CYS A 10 -27.63 -9.89 4.74
N LEU A 11 -26.99 -10.88 4.10
CA LEU A 11 -25.54 -10.92 3.92
C LEU A 11 -25.04 -9.79 3.00
N LEU A 12 -25.81 -9.45 1.95
CA LEU A 12 -25.48 -8.32 1.07
C LEU A 12 -25.75 -6.95 1.72
N ALA A 13 -26.70 -6.86 2.66
CA ALA A 13 -26.98 -5.64 3.39
C ALA A 13 -26.00 -5.38 4.56
N ALA A 14 -25.25 -6.41 4.99
CA ALA A 14 -24.23 -6.28 6.04
C ALA A 14 -22.90 -5.71 5.54
N VAL A 15 -22.75 -5.39 4.24
CA VAL A 15 -21.58 -4.70 3.68
C VAL A 15 -21.72 -3.18 3.89
N SER A 16 -21.97 -2.77 5.14
CA SER A 16 -21.91 -1.36 5.51
C SER A 16 -20.52 -1.06 6.11
N GLY A 17 -19.71 -0.32 5.35
CA GLY A 17 -18.50 0.31 5.83
C GLY A 17 -17.27 -0.59 5.90
N ALA A 18 -16.92 -1.26 4.81
CA ALA A 18 -15.52 -1.58 4.59
C ALA A 18 -14.80 -0.24 4.43
N ALA A 19 -14.21 0.27 5.52
CA ALA A 19 -13.18 1.28 5.40
C ALA A 19 -12.16 0.69 4.42
N ALA A 20 -12.01 1.32 3.25
CA ALA A 20 -11.01 0.92 2.28
C ALA A 20 -9.66 0.97 3.00
N GLN A 21 -9.13 -0.19 3.31
CA GLN A 21 -7.80 -0.31 3.89
C GLN A 21 -6.84 0.26 2.86
N GLN A 22 -6.09 1.28 3.24
CA GLN A 22 -5.07 1.87 2.37
C GLN A 22 -4.15 0.74 1.89
N ARG A 23 -4.05 0.63 0.55
CA ARG A 23 -3.02 -0.22 -0.05
C ARG A 23 -1.64 0.10 0.57
N PRO A 24 -0.75 -0.88 0.84
CA PRO A 24 -0.23 -1.73 -0.22
C PRO A 24 -0.57 -3.22 -0.14
N LEU A 25 -1.52 -3.66 0.66
CA LEU A 25 -1.71 -5.10 0.81
C LEU A 25 -3.12 -5.54 0.41
N LEU A 26 -3.34 -5.65 -0.89
CA LEU A 26 -4.32 -6.60 -1.42
C LEU A 26 -3.79 -8.01 -1.15
N THR A 27 -4.71 -8.96 -0.93
CA THR A 27 -4.37 -10.37 -0.77
C THR A 27 -3.53 -10.85 -1.95
N GLU A 28 -2.28 -11.21 -1.68
CA GLU A 28 -1.32 -11.65 -2.69
C GLU A 28 -1.28 -13.16 -2.77
N ASP A 29 -1.30 -13.70 -3.98
CA ASP A 29 -1.21 -15.14 -4.22
C ASP A 29 0.25 -15.60 -4.11
N PRO A 30 0.56 -16.72 -3.43
CA PRO A 30 1.92 -17.28 -3.38
C PRO A 30 2.44 -17.76 -4.74
N GLU A 31 1.58 -17.95 -5.76
CA GLU A 31 2.05 -18.33 -7.09
C GLU A 31 2.84 -17.19 -7.74
N THR A 32 3.93 -17.54 -8.43
CA THR A 32 4.76 -16.61 -9.19
C THR A 32 4.39 -16.63 -10.66
N ILE A 33 4.69 -15.54 -11.38
CA ILE A 33 4.49 -15.51 -12.84
C ILE A 33 5.40 -16.47 -13.60
N GLY A 34 6.42 -17.05 -12.93
CA GLY A 34 7.40 -17.98 -13.49
C GLY A 34 8.62 -17.30 -14.09
N GLY A 35 9.75 -18.03 -14.08
CA GLY A 35 11.04 -17.48 -14.51
C GLY A 35 11.08 -16.97 -15.95
N GLY A 36 11.74 -15.84 -16.16
CA GLY A 36 11.92 -15.19 -17.46
C GLY A 36 10.66 -14.54 -18.02
N ARG A 37 9.60 -14.39 -17.24
CA ARG A 37 8.37 -13.69 -17.63
C ARG A 37 8.37 -12.28 -17.05
N LEU A 38 7.70 -11.38 -17.78
CA LEU A 38 7.44 -10.01 -17.38
C LEU A 38 5.91 -9.79 -17.44
N LEU A 39 5.35 -9.26 -16.36
CA LEU A 39 3.98 -8.78 -16.29
C LEU A 39 4.01 -7.27 -16.04
N ILE A 40 3.27 -6.52 -16.84
CA ILE A 40 3.09 -5.08 -16.67
C ILE A 40 1.60 -4.81 -16.52
N GLU A 41 1.23 -4.13 -15.47
CA GLU A 41 -0.13 -3.73 -15.17
C GLU A 41 -0.18 -2.20 -15.09
N ALA A 42 -1.28 -1.62 -15.56
CA ALA A 42 -1.53 -0.19 -15.45
C ALA A 42 -3.00 0.05 -15.17
N GLY A 43 -3.28 1.09 -14.41
CA GLY A 43 -4.63 1.42 -14.00
C GLY A 43 -4.81 2.87 -13.60
N VAL A 44 -6.02 3.16 -13.14
CA VAL A 44 -6.42 4.44 -12.54
C VAL A 44 -7.24 4.10 -11.30
N ASP A 45 -6.87 4.66 -10.15
CA ASP A 45 -7.61 4.49 -8.91
C ASP A 45 -8.39 5.77 -8.58
N LEU A 46 -9.68 5.60 -8.32
CA LEU A 46 -10.58 6.65 -7.87
C LEU A 46 -11.12 6.25 -6.49
N GLU A 47 -10.71 6.96 -5.47
CA GLU A 47 -11.10 6.69 -4.10
C GLU A 47 -11.94 7.85 -3.57
N GLN A 48 -13.05 7.55 -2.94
CA GLN A 48 -13.92 8.55 -2.34
C GLN A 48 -13.76 8.57 -0.82
N ASP A 49 -13.78 9.77 -0.26
CA ASP A 49 -13.80 9.99 1.19
C ASP A 49 -12.60 9.36 1.93
N VAL A 50 -11.43 9.38 1.31
CA VAL A 50 -10.19 8.87 1.91
C VAL A 50 -9.73 9.80 3.01
N PHE A 51 -9.31 9.24 4.14
CA PHE A 51 -8.77 9.99 5.27
C PHE A 51 -7.28 9.68 5.49
N PHE A 52 -6.48 10.73 5.55
CA PHE A 52 -5.05 10.68 5.85
C PHE A 52 -4.82 11.05 7.32
N PRO A 53 -4.65 10.07 8.23
CA PRO A 53 -4.66 10.34 9.67
C PRO A 53 -3.46 11.17 10.14
N LEU A 54 -2.33 11.12 9.45
CA LEU A 54 -1.13 11.87 9.83
C LEU A 54 -1.18 13.33 9.41
N SER A 55 -1.74 13.64 8.23
CA SER A 55 -1.93 15.02 7.75
C SER A 55 -3.27 15.62 8.15
N GLY A 56 -4.25 14.79 8.54
CA GLY A 56 -5.61 15.21 8.89
C GLY A 56 -6.47 15.60 7.70
N LEU A 57 -6.03 15.30 6.48
CA LEU A 57 -6.76 15.59 5.25
C LEU A 57 -7.78 14.49 4.95
N ARG A 58 -8.94 14.90 4.44
CA ARG A 58 -9.96 13.99 3.93
C ARG A 58 -10.46 14.50 2.60
N GLY A 59 -10.77 13.58 1.67
CA GLY A 59 -11.27 13.99 0.36
C GLY A 59 -11.36 12.86 -0.65
N ASN A 60 -11.53 13.25 -1.92
CA ASN A 60 -11.57 12.31 -3.04
C ASN A 60 -10.19 12.26 -3.70
N ARG A 61 -9.65 11.05 -3.80
CA ARG A 61 -8.31 10.81 -4.34
C ARG A 61 -8.39 10.21 -5.74
N LEU A 62 -7.59 10.77 -6.65
CA LEU A 62 -7.29 10.22 -7.96
C LEU A 62 -5.82 9.80 -7.97
N VAL A 63 -5.53 8.59 -8.41
CA VAL A 63 -4.17 8.10 -8.65
C VAL A 63 -4.07 7.60 -10.09
N ALA A 64 -3.15 8.17 -10.88
CA ALA A 64 -3.04 7.84 -12.31
C ALA A 64 -1.69 8.29 -12.91
N PRO A 65 -1.05 7.45 -13.74
CA PRO A 65 -1.30 6.03 -13.87
C PRO A 65 -0.77 5.26 -12.64
N THR A 66 -1.55 4.31 -12.15
CA THR A 66 -1.00 3.27 -11.28
C THR A 66 -0.27 2.27 -12.15
N MET A 67 0.91 1.84 -11.73
CA MET A 67 1.74 0.90 -12.47
C MET A 67 2.24 -0.21 -11.57
N GLY A 68 2.19 -1.44 -12.07
CA GLY A 68 2.79 -2.62 -11.48
C GLY A 68 3.69 -3.32 -12.50
N VAL A 69 4.88 -3.70 -12.08
CA VAL A 69 5.81 -4.48 -12.90
C VAL A 69 6.27 -5.68 -12.10
N SER A 70 5.96 -6.88 -12.59
CA SER A 70 6.41 -8.13 -11.99
C SER A 70 7.40 -8.83 -12.90
N ILE A 71 8.55 -9.23 -12.37
CA ILE A 71 9.64 -9.91 -13.07
C ILE A 71 9.85 -11.29 -12.45
N GLY A 72 9.54 -12.34 -13.18
CA GLY A 72 9.80 -13.71 -12.76
C GLY A 72 11.28 -14.06 -12.84
N LEU A 73 11.95 -14.11 -11.69
CA LEU A 73 13.38 -14.45 -11.59
C LEU A 73 13.62 -15.95 -11.74
N SER A 74 12.69 -16.76 -11.23
CA SER A 74 12.72 -18.21 -11.31
C SER A 74 11.31 -18.78 -11.17
N SER A 75 11.20 -20.11 -11.13
CA SER A 75 9.91 -20.77 -10.84
C SER A 75 9.40 -20.53 -9.41
N ILE A 76 10.25 -20.04 -8.51
CA ILE A 76 9.93 -19.84 -7.09
C ILE A 76 10.13 -18.39 -6.63
N ALA A 77 10.69 -17.51 -7.46
CA ALA A 77 11.02 -16.13 -7.08
C ALA A 77 10.53 -15.13 -8.11
N GLU A 78 10.00 -14.02 -7.63
CA GLU A 78 9.45 -12.90 -8.39
C GLU A 78 9.82 -11.60 -7.72
N LEU A 79 10.22 -10.61 -8.53
CA LEU A 79 10.41 -9.23 -8.11
C LEU A 79 9.23 -8.40 -8.60
N GLN A 80 8.68 -7.55 -7.74
CA GLN A 80 7.56 -6.67 -8.05
C GLN A 80 7.95 -5.22 -7.75
N VAL A 81 7.47 -4.29 -8.57
CA VAL A 81 7.60 -2.85 -8.36
C VAL A 81 6.25 -2.23 -8.66
N ASP A 82 5.65 -1.61 -7.66
CA ASP A 82 4.32 -0.99 -7.74
C ASP A 82 4.39 0.47 -7.30
N GLY A 83 3.51 1.31 -7.87
CA GLY A 83 3.40 2.72 -7.49
C GLY A 83 2.69 3.55 -8.55
N ALA A 84 2.62 4.86 -8.33
CA ALA A 84 2.05 5.80 -9.30
C ALA A 84 2.86 7.09 -9.38
N PHE A 85 2.93 7.64 -10.58
CA PHE A 85 3.66 8.87 -10.84
C PHE A 85 2.88 10.14 -10.50
N TYR A 86 1.58 10.00 -10.27
CA TYR A 86 0.73 11.14 -9.94
C TYR A 86 -0.43 10.71 -9.04
N GLN A 87 -0.64 11.47 -7.97
CA GLN A 87 -1.83 11.41 -7.15
C GLN A 87 -2.34 12.83 -6.89
N LYS A 88 -3.66 12.96 -6.80
CA LYS A 88 -4.35 14.21 -6.49
C LYS A 88 -5.42 13.95 -5.43
N LEU A 89 -5.46 14.77 -4.41
CA LEU A 89 -6.52 14.79 -3.41
C LEU A 89 -7.33 16.09 -3.55
N ALA A 90 -8.63 15.97 -3.83
CA ALA A 90 -9.59 17.06 -3.67
C ALA A 90 -10.07 17.04 -2.22
N ILE A 91 -9.63 18.02 -1.43
CA ILE A 91 -9.80 18.08 0.01
C ILE A 91 -11.23 18.53 0.33
N THR A 92 -11.95 17.73 1.09
CA THR A 92 -13.30 18.06 1.57
C THR A 92 -13.33 18.44 3.05
N GLU A 93 -12.34 17.96 3.82
CA GLU A 93 -12.24 18.23 5.25
C GLU A 93 -10.77 18.27 5.68
N ARG A 94 -10.48 19.12 6.69
CA ARG A 94 -9.17 19.21 7.35
C ARG A 94 -9.37 19.09 8.85
N ARG A 95 -8.60 18.21 9.47
CA ARG A 95 -8.60 18.00 10.92
C ARG A 95 -7.21 18.24 11.50
N PRO A 96 -7.11 18.71 12.74
CA PRO A 96 -5.81 18.76 13.43
C PRO A 96 -5.18 17.37 13.48
N ALA A 97 -3.90 17.26 13.09
CA ALA A 97 -3.18 16.02 12.99
C ALA A 97 -1.67 16.23 13.22
N PRO A 98 -0.88 15.18 13.46
CA PRO A 98 0.55 15.31 13.77
C PRO A 98 1.37 16.10 12.76
N LEU A 99 1.05 15.99 11.46
CA LEU A 99 1.78 16.69 10.39
C LEU A 99 1.12 18.01 9.97
N SER A 100 0.04 18.47 10.61
CA SER A 100 -0.65 19.71 10.22
C SER A 100 0.26 20.94 10.19
N GLY A 101 1.33 20.95 10.97
CA GLY A 101 2.27 22.08 11.05
C GLY A 101 3.30 22.14 9.92
N VAL A 102 3.42 21.08 9.11
CA VAL A 102 4.37 21.00 7.99
C VAL A 102 3.69 21.03 6.62
N LEU A 103 2.35 21.06 6.60
CA LEU A 103 1.60 21.10 5.35
C LEU A 103 1.79 22.41 4.60
N GLU A 104 2.18 22.34 3.33
CA GLU A 104 2.32 23.48 2.41
C GLU A 104 1.24 23.41 1.32
N ILE A 105 -0.04 23.47 1.70
CA ILE A 105 -1.17 23.31 0.80
C ILE A 105 -1.91 24.64 0.65
N THR A 106 -2.01 25.12 -0.59
CA THR A 106 -2.79 26.31 -0.93
C THR A 106 -4.10 25.88 -1.62
N GLY A 107 -5.26 26.24 -1.02
CA GLY A 107 -6.59 25.87 -1.56
C GLY A 107 -7.05 24.48 -1.16
N ASP A 108 -8.00 23.91 -1.91
CA ASP A 108 -8.71 22.67 -1.56
C ASP A 108 -8.25 21.47 -2.39
N GLU A 109 -7.06 21.54 -2.97
CA GLU A 109 -6.45 20.46 -3.72
C GLU A 109 -4.97 20.34 -3.37
N THR A 110 -4.47 19.11 -3.39
CA THR A 110 -3.03 18.81 -3.28
C THR A 110 -2.66 17.67 -4.22
N THR A 111 -1.40 17.68 -4.66
CA THR A 111 -0.88 16.69 -5.61
C THR A 111 0.51 16.24 -5.20
N ASP A 112 0.83 14.99 -5.49
CA ASP A 112 2.15 14.40 -5.25
C ASP A 112 2.35 13.18 -6.17
N VAL A 113 3.50 12.53 -6.05
CA VAL A 113 3.71 11.15 -6.49
C VAL A 113 3.21 10.18 -5.43
N GLU A 114 3.02 8.91 -5.77
CA GLU A 114 2.76 7.87 -4.77
C GLU A 114 4.08 7.25 -4.28
N ASP A 115 4.06 6.69 -3.07
CA ASP A 115 5.19 5.89 -2.59
C ASP A 115 5.34 4.61 -3.42
N PHE A 116 6.52 4.39 -3.99
CA PHE A 116 6.80 3.14 -4.69
C PHE A 116 7.07 2.01 -3.71
N VAL A 117 6.55 0.84 -4.03
CA VAL A 117 6.77 -0.40 -3.27
C VAL A 117 7.59 -1.35 -4.12
N ILE A 118 8.70 -1.83 -3.58
CA ILE A 118 9.50 -2.90 -4.16
C ILE A 118 9.29 -4.14 -3.31
N ALA A 119 8.83 -5.22 -3.93
CA ALA A 119 8.57 -6.47 -3.24
C ALA A 119 9.28 -7.64 -3.89
N THR A 120 9.67 -8.61 -3.07
CA THR A 120 10.16 -9.91 -3.50
C THR A 120 9.24 -10.99 -2.97
N LYS A 121 8.68 -11.77 -3.87
CA LYS A 121 7.83 -12.90 -3.54
C LYS A 121 8.60 -14.20 -3.74
N LEU A 122 8.55 -15.07 -2.73
CA LEU A 122 9.21 -16.38 -2.71
C LEU A 122 8.16 -17.45 -2.45
N ARG A 123 8.00 -18.38 -3.39
CA ARG A 123 7.13 -19.54 -3.24
C ARG A 123 7.93 -20.72 -2.72
N PHE A 124 7.67 -21.13 -1.50
CA PHE A 124 8.33 -22.29 -0.89
C PHE A 124 7.74 -23.61 -1.36
N PHE A 125 6.42 -23.67 -1.44
CA PHE A 125 5.70 -24.87 -1.86
C PHE A 125 4.59 -24.51 -2.84
N PRO A 126 4.52 -25.17 -4.01
CA PRO A 126 3.37 -25.05 -4.90
C PRO A 126 2.16 -25.77 -4.29
N GLU A 127 0.98 -25.42 -4.75
CA GLU A 127 -0.24 -26.13 -4.39
C GLU A 127 -0.14 -27.62 -4.79
N GLY A 128 -0.56 -28.49 -3.89
CA GLY A 128 -0.69 -29.93 -4.12
C GLY A 128 -2.10 -30.41 -3.80
N ALA A 129 -2.40 -31.68 -4.12
CA ALA A 129 -3.74 -32.23 -3.89
C ALA A 129 -4.24 -32.05 -2.45
N ARG A 130 -3.36 -32.22 -1.46
CA ARG A 130 -3.69 -32.16 -0.03
C ARG A 130 -3.02 -31.01 0.73
N ARG A 131 -2.15 -30.22 0.08
CA ARG A 131 -1.43 -29.13 0.72
C ARG A 131 -1.74 -27.81 0.00
N PRO A 132 -1.85 -26.68 0.73
CA PRO A 132 -1.92 -25.36 0.11
C PRO A 132 -0.58 -24.98 -0.54
N ALA A 133 -0.61 -24.02 -1.45
CA ALA A 133 0.57 -23.25 -1.82
C ALA A 133 0.97 -22.39 -0.62
N PHE A 134 2.29 -22.19 -0.46
CA PHE A 134 2.84 -21.40 0.63
C PHE A 134 4.01 -20.57 0.13
N GLY A 135 4.05 -19.29 0.53
CA GLY A 135 5.09 -18.34 0.17
C GLY A 135 5.33 -17.28 1.20
N LEU A 136 6.31 -16.44 0.93
CA LEU A 136 6.68 -15.25 1.68
C LEU A 136 6.79 -14.10 0.70
N GLN A 137 6.27 -12.94 1.08
CA GLN A 137 6.54 -11.67 0.42
C GLN A 137 7.27 -10.75 1.39
N LEU A 138 8.35 -10.16 0.92
CA LEU A 138 9.07 -9.08 1.60
C LEU A 138 8.92 -7.83 0.74
N ALA A 139 8.43 -6.75 1.32
CA ALA A 139 8.21 -5.51 0.61
C ALA A 139 8.84 -4.33 1.35
N THR A 140 9.26 -3.33 0.57
CA THR A 140 9.78 -2.06 1.07
C THR A 140 9.06 -0.94 0.36
N LYS A 141 8.36 -0.10 1.10
CA LYS A 141 7.79 1.15 0.61
C LYS A 141 8.87 2.23 0.67
N LEU A 142 9.13 2.87 -0.46
CA LEU A 142 10.07 3.98 -0.59
C LEU A 142 9.39 5.31 -0.28
N PRO A 143 10.07 6.27 0.35
CA PRO A 143 9.49 7.57 0.71
C PRO A 143 9.53 8.53 -0.49
N ASN A 144 8.75 8.26 -1.51
CA ASN A 144 8.65 9.11 -2.70
C ASN A 144 7.63 10.23 -2.55
N ALA A 145 6.52 9.94 -1.86
CA ALA A 145 5.50 10.92 -1.53
C ALA A 145 5.94 11.75 -0.33
N SER A 146 5.84 13.08 -0.46
CA SER A 146 6.30 14.03 0.55
C SER A 146 5.22 14.29 1.62
N ASN A 147 5.65 14.78 2.77
CA ASN A 147 4.74 15.13 3.87
C ASN A 147 4.14 16.53 3.71
N GLU A 148 4.76 17.46 2.96
CA GLU A 148 4.28 18.81 2.74
C GLU A 148 2.95 18.86 1.96
N PRO A 149 2.74 18.03 0.88
CA PRO A 149 1.43 17.87 0.26
C PRO A 149 0.44 17.10 1.13
N GLY A 150 0.88 16.46 2.20
CA GLY A 150 0.05 15.71 3.13
C GLY A 150 -0.41 14.34 2.64
N LEU A 151 0.18 13.84 1.55
CA LEU A 151 -0.16 12.55 0.93
C LEU A 151 0.87 11.46 1.24
N GLY A 152 2.09 11.85 1.62
CA GLY A 152 3.17 10.97 2.05
C GLY A 152 3.56 11.14 3.52
N THR A 153 4.54 10.38 3.94
CA THR A 153 5.06 10.38 5.32
C THR A 153 6.57 10.57 5.39
N ASP A 154 7.27 10.67 4.26
CA ASP A 154 8.74 10.67 4.16
C ASP A 154 9.39 9.50 4.91
N MET A 155 8.68 8.37 5.04
CA MET A 155 9.15 7.23 5.82
C MET A 155 9.26 5.99 4.96
N THR A 156 10.34 5.24 5.17
CA THR A 156 10.50 3.91 4.59
C THR A 156 9.86 2.88 5.51
N ASP A 157 8.92 2.10 4.96
CA ASP A 157 8.27 1.03 5.67
C ASP A 157 8.71 -0.33 5.10
N PHE A 158 8.86 -1.32 5.99
CA PHE A 158 9.21 -2.69 5.61
C PHE A 158 8.06 -3.63 6.01
N PHE A 159 7.69 -4.51 5.10
CA PHE A 159 6.61 -5.47 5.29
C PHE A 159 7.10 -6.88 5.04
N ALA A 160 6.58 -7.82 5.81
CA ALA A 160 6.78 -9.26 5.60
C ALA A 160 5.43 -9.95 5.73
N SER A 161 5.02 -10.70 4.71
CA SER A 161 3.72 -11.36 4.66
C SER A 161 3.87 -12.83 4.33
N LEU A 162 3.22 -13.70 5.10
CA LEU A 162 3.09 -15.12 4.77
C LEU A 162 1.88 -15.31 3.86
N LEU A 163 2.09 -16.01 2.77
CA LEU A 163 1.11 -16.19 1.70
C LEU A 163 0.66 -17.65 1.66
N PHE A 164 -0.65 -17.86 1.63
CA PHE A 164 -1.27 -19.18 1.51
C PHE A 164 -2.34 -19.15 0.43
N ALA A 165 -2.41 -20.19 -0.38
CA ALA A 165 -3.51 -20.38 -1.32
C ALA A 165 -3.91 -21.82 -1.45
N LYS A 166 -5.23 -22.06 -1.60
CA LYS A 166 -5.79 -23.40 -1.82
C LYS A 166 -7.00 -23.33 -2.73
N THR A 167 -6.99 -24.21 -3.73
CA THR A 167 -8.13 -24.43 -4.62
C THR A 167 -8.99 -25.57 -4.07
N ILE A 168 -10.29 -25.30 -3.87
CA ILE A 168 -11.28 -26.28 -3.41
C ILE A 168 -12.44 -26.27 -4.41
N GLY A 169 -12.53 -27.32 -5.21
CA GLY A 169 -13.49 -27.35 -6.31
C GLY A 169 -13.22 -26.25 -7.35
N ALA A 170 -14.21 -25.39 -7.58
CA ALA A 170 -14.08 -24.26 -8.51
C ALA A 170 -13.61 -22.94 -7.83
N MET A 171 -13.38 -22.94 -6.51
CA MET A 171 -12.99 -21.75 -5.77
C MET A 171 -11.51 -21.80 -5.39
N ARG A 172 -10.78 -20.70 -5.65
CA ARG A 172 -9.44 -20.47 -5.12
C ARG A 172 -9.54 -19.52 -3.94
N MET A 173 -9.08 -19.98 -2.78
CA MET A 173 -8.98 -19.18 -1.57
C MET A 173 -7.53 -18.75 -1.39
N VAL A 174 -7.33 -17.45 -1.17
CA VAL A 174 -6.02 -16.84 -0.91
C VAL A 174 -6.08 -16.16 0.45
N PHE A 175 -5.07 -16.38 1.27
CA PHE A 175 -4.98 -15.85 2.62
C PHE A 175 -3.57 -15.34 2.88
N ASN A 176 -3.47 -14.11 3.35
CA ASN A 176 -2.23 -13.51 3.83
C ASN A 176 -2.29 -13.44 5.35
N GLY A 177 -1.29 -13.99 6.01
CA GLY A 177 -1.21 -14.03 7.46
C GLY A 177 0.16 -13.59 7.98
N ALA A 178 0.20 -13.20 9.26
CA ALA A 178 1.43 -12.80 9.95
C ALA A 178 2.20 -11.68 9.22
N GLU A 179 1.54 -10.54 9.04
CA GLU A 179 2.19 -9.32 8.57
C GLU A 179 3.00 -8.69 9.69
N ALA A 180 4.26 -8.41 9.43
CA ALA A 180 5.11 -7.62 10.29
C ALA A 180 5.51 -6.32 9.57
N GLU A 181 5.22 -5.19 10.18
CA GLU A 181 5.59 -3.86 9.70
C GLU A 181 6.72 -3.29 10.58
N ALA A 182 7.78 -2.81 9.96
CA ALA A 182 8.84 -2.07 10.63
C ALA A 182 9.01 -0.70 9.97
N LYS A 183 8.75 0.37 10.72
CA LYS A 183 8.89 1.75 10.28
C LYS A 183 10.26 2.29 10.64
N ARG A 184 10.92 2.93 9.69
CA ARG A 184 12.16 3.66 9.92
C ARG A 184 11.92 5.15 9.67
N ALA A 185 12.15 5.97 10.70
CA ALA A 185 12.11 7.43 10.54
C ALA A 185 13.15 7.90 9.51
N PRO A 186 12.85 8.96 8.75
CA PRO A 186 13.78 9.53 7.79
C PRO A 186 15.08 9.94 8.50
N TRP A 187 16.19 9.83 7.80
CA TRP A 187 17.47 10.39 8.22
C TRP A 187 17.28 11.91 8.39
N ARG A 188 17.06 12.38 9.61
CA ARG A 188 17.24 13.79 9.89
C ARG A 188 18.68 14.11 9.57
N SER A 189 18.93 14.87 8.51
CA SER A 189 20.17 15.60 8.38
C SER A 189 20.33 16.37 9.69
N VAL A 190 21.33 15.99 10.49
CA VAL A 190 21.73 16.77 11.65
C VAL A 190 22.20 18.10 11.08
N ASP A 191 21.33 19.09 11.11
CA ASP A 191 21.68 20.46 10.82
C ASP A 191 22.73 20.85 11.87
N ARG A 192 24.01 20.75 11.47
CA ARG A 192 25.13 21.25 12.25
C ARG A 192 25.13 22.77 12.14
N THR A 193 24.16 23.38 12.74
CA THR A 193 24.27 24.79 13.11
C THR A 193 25.31 24.86 14.22
N ILE A 194 26.57 24.89 13.82
CA ILE A 194 27.68 25.24 14.70
C ILE A 194 27.39 26.66 15.14
N GLY A 195 26.90 26.80 16.38
CA GLY A 195 26.71 28.06 17.03
C GLY A 195 28.05 28.81 17.05
N ARG A 196 28.19 29.84 16.24
CA ARG A 196 29.16 30.89 16.47
C ARG A 196 28.65 31.70 17.64
N SER A 197 29.21 31.43 18.81
CA SER A 197 29.13 32.35 19.94
C SER A 197 29.81 33.66 19.57
N PRO A 198 29.18 34.83 19.70
CA PRO A 198 29.91 36.09 19.58
C PRO A 198 30.83 36.24 20.80
N CYS A 199 32.12 36.49 20.57
CA CYS A 199 33.03 36.96 21.60
C CYS A 199 32.54 38.33 22.13
N PRO A 200 32.48 38.51 23.45
CA PRO A 200 32.28 39.84 24.02
C PRO A 200 33.57 40.69 23.88
N ALA A 201 33.39 41.93 23.49
CA ALA A 201 34.41 42.98 23.43
C ALA A 201 34.81 43.43 24.83
#